data_377cb2c5213b5e67ff654b89849ba52d
#
_entry.id   377cb2c5213b5e67ff654b89849ba52d
#
_cell.length_a   1.000
_cell.length_b   1.000
_cell.length_c   1.000
_cell.angle_alpha   90.00
_cell.angle_beta   90.00
_cell.angle_gamma   90.00
#
_symmetry.space_group_name_H-M   'P 1'
#
loop_
_entity.id
_entity.type
_entity.pdbx_description
1 polymer ?
#
loop_
_entity_poly.entity_id
_entity_poly.type
_entity_poly.pdbx_seq_one_letter_code
_entity_poly.pdbx_strand_id
1 'polypeptide(L)'
;VNTNPRQINLLDTVRSRGSVTVEQLADMLGVTLQTVRRDVQRLADEGLLKRFHGGVRVPTSTTENIGYPQRASLHAEGKARIARAVASSVPNDCSLILNVGTTTEAIAQALMRHTGLRVITNNLNVATILSGNPACEVIVAGGSVRARDRAIVGEATIDFIRQFKVDIALIGVSSIEADGSLRDFDLREVKVAQTIIAQAREVWLAADASKFNRPAMIQLGTLSDIDRLFTDAAPPAPFPTLLDSAQVRCEIAGDH
;
A
#
# COMPACT_ATOMS: atom_id res chain seq x y z
N VAL A 1 -7.74 15.78 -3.46
CA VAL A 1 -8.84 15.63 -4.41
C VAL A 1 -9.69 14.47 -3.92
N ASN A 2 -10.96 14.73 -3.58
CA ASN A 2 -11.87 13.69 -3.10
C ASN A 2 -12.38 12.89 -4.29
N THR A 3 -11.83 11.70 -4.51
CA THR A 3 -12.37 10.72 -5.45
C THR A 3 -13.70 10.19 -4.85
N ASN A 4 -14.81 10.42 -5.53
CA ASN A 4 -16.12 9.98 -5.01
C ASN A 4 -16.28 8.45 -5.18
N PRO A 5 -17.23 7.79 -4.47
CA PRO A 5 -17.43 6.34 -4.53
C PRO A 5 -17.63 5.81 -5.96
N ARG A 6 -18.33 6.56 -6.83
CA ARG A 6 -18.52 6.17 -8.23
C ARG A 6 -17.21 6.13 -9.02
N GLN A 7 -16.30 7.08 -8.79
CA GLN A 7 -14.99 7.13 -9.44
C GLN A 7 -14.11 5.97 -8.97
N ILE A 8 -14.21 5.58 -7.71
CA ILE A 8 -13.55 4.39 -7.17
C ILE A 8 -14.06 3.15 -7.87
N ASN A 9 -15.38 2.95 -7.95
CA ASN A 9 -16.00 1.83 -8.65
C ASN A 9 -15.61 1.78 -10.13
N LEU A 10 -15.51 2.95 -10.79
CA LEU A 10 -15.04 3.05 -12.17
C LEU A 10 -13.59 2.58 -12.31
N LEU A 11 -12.70 3.02 -11.43
CA LEU A 11 -11.30 2.60 -11.41
C LEU A 11 -11.17 1.09 -11.19
N ASP A 12 -11.89 0.53 -10.24
CA ASP A 12 -11.85 -0.90 -9.91
C ASP A 12 -12.40 -1.75 -11.04
N THR A 13 -13.46 -1.28 -11.71
CA THR A 13 -14.01 -1.92 -12.92
C THR A 13 -12.96 -1.95 -14.05
N VAL A 14 -12.29 -0.83 -14.29
CA VAL A 14 -11.26 -0.77 -15.35
C VAL A 14 -10.04 -1.62 -14.97
N ARG A 15 -9.66 -1.68 -13.70
CA ARG A 15 -8.57 -2.53 -13.21
C ARG A 15 -8.84 -4.01 -13.39
N SER A 16 -10.03 -4.46 -13.01
CA SER A 16 -10.40 -5.87 -13.10
C SER A 16 -10.53 -6.38 -14.54
N ARG A 17 -10.87 -5.49 -15.48
CA ARG A 17 -11.11 -5.83 -16.90
C ARG A 17 -9.95 -5.44 -17.83
N GLY A 18 -8.95 -4.71 -17.33
CA GLY A 18 -7.79 -4.21 -18.11
C GLY A 18 -8.15 -3.01 -19.00
N SER A 19 -9.24 -3.10 -19.76
CA SER A 19 -9.77 -2.00 -20.60
C SER A 19 -11.29 -2.11 -20.71
N VAL A 20 -11.97 -0.96 -20.74
CA VAL A 20 -13.45 -0.90 -20.81
C VAL A 20 -13.85 0.29 -21.66
N THR A 21 -14.93 0.16 -22.47
CA THR A 21 -15.49 1.29 -23.22
C THR A 21 -16.30 2.22 -22.32
N VAL A 22 -16.49 3.47 -22.76
CA VAL A 22 -17.28 4.46 -22.01
C VAL A 22 -18.74 4.02 -21.92
N GLU A 23 -19.24 3.36 -22.96
CA GLU A 23 -20.59 2.81 -23.03
C GLU A 23 -20.78 1.69 -21.98
N GLN A 24 -19.88 0.72 -21.94
CA GLN A 24 -19.88 -0.36 -20.95
C GLN A 24 -19.82 0.18 -19.51
N LEU A 25 -19.01 1.21 -19.27
CA LEU A 25 -18.93 1.84 -17.94
C LEU A 25 -20.24 2.54 -17.58
N ALA A 26 -20.91 3.20 -18.53
CA ALA A 26 -22.19 3.85 -18.30
C ALA A 26 -23.27 2.83 -17.89
N ASP A 27 -23.35 1.71 -18.62
CA ASP A 27 -24.30 0.64 -18.33
C ASP A 27 -24.03 0.00 -16.96
N MET A 28 -22.77 -0.35 -16.66
CA MET A 28 -22.40 -0.98 -15.39
C MET A 28 -22.58 -0.09 -14.16
N LEU A 29 -22.36 1.22 -14.31
CA LEU A 29 -22.49 2.19 -13.23
C LEU A 29 -23.88 2.80 -13.12
N GLY A 30 -24.79 2.50 -14.05
CA GLY A 30 -26.15 3.03 -14.09
C GLY A 30 -26.20 4.56 -14.26
N VAL A 31 -25.26 5.15 -15.03
CA VAL A 31 -25.15 6.60 -15.23
C VAL A 31 -25.06 6.95 -16.71
N THR A 32 -25.23 8.24 -17.03
CA THR A 32 -25.16 8.71 -18.42
C THR A 32 -23.72 8.66 -18.96
N LEU A 33 -23.57 8.48 -20.27
CA LEU A 33 -22.31 8.57 -21.00
C LEU A 33 -21.53 9.86 -20.68
N GLN A 34 -22.25 10.98 -20.54
CA GLN A 34 -21.65 12.27 -20.22
C GLN A 34 -21.04 12.29 -18.82
N THR A 35 -21.71 11.65 -17.86
CA THR A 35 -21.21 11.50 -16.49
C THR A 35 -19.92 10.67 -16.48
N VAL A 36 -19.92 9.52 -17.18
CA VAL A 36 -18.71 8.68 -17.31
C VAL A 36 -17.59 9.44 -17.99
N ARG A 37 -17.84 10.14 -19.10
CA ARG A 37 -16.82 10.93 -19.81
C ARG A 37 -16.17 11.97 -18.90
N ARG A 38 -16.94 12.63 -18.03
CA ARG A 38 -16.41 13.61 -17.07
C ARG A 38 -15.56 12.95 -15.99
N ASP A 39 -16.02 11.83 -15.43
CA ASP A 39 -15.26 11.07 -14.44
C ASP A 39 -13.97 10.50 -15.04
N VAL A 40 -14.04 9.92 -16.22
CA VAL A 40 -12.89 9.42 -16.97
C VAL A 40 -11.89 10.54 -17.26
N GLN A 41 -12.36 11.72 -17.69
CA GLN A 41 -11.48 12.87 -17.97
C GLN A 41 -10.74 13.26 -16.69
N ARG A 42 -11.43 13.40 -15.56
CA ARG A 42 -10.83 13.74 -14.28
C ARG A 42 -9.80 12.71 -13.83
N LEU A 43 -10.15 11.42 -13.90
CA LEU A 43 -9.22 10.34 -13.52
C LEU A 43 -8.03 10.23 -14.47
N ALA A 44 -8.20 10.60 -15.74
CA ALA A 44 -7.11 10.67 -16.70
C ALA A 44 -6.19 11.87 -16.42
N ASP A 45 -6.74 13.03 -16.07
CA ASP A 45 -5.97 14.22 -15.69
C ASP A 45 -5.17 13.98 -14.39
N GLU A 46 -5.68 13.12 -13.51
CA GLU A 46 -5.00 12.66 -12.29
C GLU A 46 -4.01 11.50 -12.56
N GLY A 47 -3.85 11.04 -13.80
CA GLY A 47 -2.96 9.95 -14.19
C GLY A 47 -3.42 8.55 -13.74
N LEU A 48 -4.66 8.41 -13.26
CA LEU A 48 -5.22 7.14 -12.77
C LEU A 48 -5.73 6.25 -13.90
N LEU A 49 -6.09 6.85 -15.05
CA LEU A 49 -6.54 6.17 -16.26
C LEU A 49 -5.81 6.72 -17.49
N LYS A 50 -5.71 5.90 -18.54
CA LYS A 50 -5.33 6.33 -19.91
C LYS A 50 -6.50 6.14 -20.84
N ARG A 51 -6.85 7.18 -21.62
CA ARG A 51 -7.88 7.13 -22.64
C ARG A 51 -7.33 6.54 -23.92
N PHE A 52 -8.15 5.78 -24.62
CA PHE A 52 -7.94 5.37 -26.00
C PHE A 52 -9.23 5.64 -26.79
N HIS A 53 -9.22 5.40 -28.09
CA HIS A 53 -10.42 5.64 -28.93
C HIS A 53 -11.61 4.78 -28.46
N GLY A 54 -12.63 5.44 -27.92
CA GLY A 54 -13.87 4.79 -27.42
C GLY A 54 -13.79 4.20 -26.01
N GLY A 55 -12.64 4.27 -25.30
CA GLY A 55 -12.56 3.63 -23.98
C GLY A 55 -11.45 4.14 -23.08
N VAL A 56 -11.27 3.41 -21.99
CA VAL A 56 -10.28 3.69 -20.96
C VAL A 56 -9.59 2.41 -20.52
N ARG A 57 -8.34 2.55 -20.08
CA ARG A 57 -7.55 1.48 -19.46
C ARG A 57 -6.76 2.04 -18.29
N VAL A 58 -6.34 1.19 -17.38
CA VAL A 58 -5.32 1.59 -16.41
C VAL A 58 -4.01 1.88 -17.12
N PRO A 59 -3.18 2.79 -16.60
CA PRO A 59 -1.80 2.90 -17.04
C PRO A 59 -1.12 1.53 -16.88
N THR A 60 -0.65 0.97 -17.98
CA THR A 60 0.08 -0.32 -18.00
C THR A 60 1.59 -0.11 -17.89
N SER A 61 2.02 1.12 -17.67
CA SER A 61 3.43 1.44 -17.53
C SER A 61 3.96 0.93 -16.20
N THR A 62 5.05 0.17 -16.24
CA THR A 62 5.80 -0.25 -15.05
C THR A 62 6.58 0.89 -14.40
N THR A 63 6.61 2.08 -15.01
CA THR A 63 7.36 3.26 -14.53
C THR A 63 6.48 4.37 -13.98
N GLU A 64 5.17 4.36 -14.25
CA GLU A 64 4.25 5.39 -13.79
C GLU A 64 3.61 5.01 -12.45
N ASN A 65 3.95 5.74 -11.38
CA ASN A 65 3.32 5.58 -10.08
C ASN A 65 2.29 6.69 -9.83
N ILE A 66 1.24 6.36 -9.10
CA ILE A 66 0.24 7.32 -8.62
C ILE A 66 0.91 8.24 -7.58
N GLY A 67 0.66 9.55 -7.67
CA GLY A 67 1.19 10.53 -6.73
C GLY A 67 0.77 10.28 -5.28
N TYR A 68 1.58 10.72 -4.32
CA TYR A 68 1.30 10.52 -2.89
C TYR A 68 -0.08 11.08 -2.45
N PRO A 69 -0.49 12.32 -2.83
CA PRO A 69 -1.80 12.84 -2.42
C PRO A 69 -2.97 11.99 -2.91
N GLN A 70 -2.89 11.49 -4.15
CA GLN A 70 -3.90 10.59 -4.70
C GLN A 70 -3.89 9.23 -3.99
N ARG A 71 -2.70 8.67 -3.69
CA ARG A 71 -2.59 7.42 -2.92
C ARG A 71 -3.17 7.56 -1.52
N ALA A 72 -3.02 8.71 -0.86
CA ALA A 72 -3.57 8.95 0.46
C ALA A 72 -5.11 8.91 0.47
N SER A 73 -5.74 9.49 -0.55
CA SER A 73 -7.21 9.57 -0.65
C SER A 73 -7.88 8.31 -1.24
N LEU A 74 -7.16 7.58 -2.12
CA LEU A 74 -7.67 6.35 -2.73
C LEU A 74 -7.80 5.24 -1.69
N HIS A 75 -8.97 4.57 -1.65
CA HIS A 75 -9.26 3.44 -0.76
C HIS A 75 -9.01 3.76 0.73
N ALA A 76 -9.29 5.01 1.15
CA ALA A 76 -9.02 5.46 2.52
C ALA A 76 -9.76 4.60 3.57
N GLU A 77 -11.01 4.20 3.31
CA GLU A 77 -11.79 3.32 4.18
C GLU A 77 -11.18 1.92 4.26
N GLY A 78 -10.78 1.33 3.13
CA GLY A 78 -10.10 0.03 3.08
C GLY A 78 -8.80 0.06 3.89
N LYS A 79 -7.98 1.11 3.73
CA LYS A 79 -6.76 1.29 4.53
C LYS A 79 -7.05 1.45 6.03
N ALA A 80 -8.13 2.14 6.38
CA ALA A 80 -8.54 2.28 7.78
C ALA A 80 -8.98 0.94 8.37
N ARG A 81 -9.70 0.08 7.61
CA ARG A 81 -10.02 -1.30 8.04
C ARG A 81 -8.76 -2.12 8.24
N ILE A 82 -7.86 -2.14 7.25
CA ILE A 82 -6.56 -2.81 7.35
C ILE A 82 -5.80 -2.33 8.58
N ALA A 83 -5.74 -1.03 8.80
CA ALA A 83 -5.02 -0.44 9.93
C ALA A 83 -5.58 -0.92 11.29
N ARG A 84 -6.91 -1.02 11.43
CA ARG A 84 -7.54 -1.55 12.64
C ARG A 84 -7.21 -3.03 12.85
N ALA A 85 -7.28 -3.84 11.78
CA ALA A 85 -6.96 -5.27 11.86
C ALA A 85 -5.49 -5.49 12.25
N VAL A 86 -4.56 -4.73 11.65
CA VAL A 86 -3.14 -4.76 12.03
C VAL A 86 -2.97 -4.34 13.49
N ALA A 87 -3.55 -3.22 13.90
CA ALA A 87 -3.42 -2.73 15.28
C ALA A 87 -3.97 -3.72 16.30
N SER A 88 -5.08 -4.39 16.00
CA SER A 88 -5.64 -5.44 16.87
C SER A 88 -4.73 -6.67 17.00
N SER A 89 -3.85 -6.89 16.04
CA SER A 89 -2.89 -8.02 16.01
C SER A 89 -1.54 -7.67 16.63
N VAL A 90 -1.16 -6.38 16.67
CA VAL A 90 0.10 -5.93 17.28
C VAL A 90 -0.02 -5.97 18.81
N PRO A 91 0.86 -6.71 19.51
CA PRO A 91 0.86 -6.70 20.98
C PRO A 91 1.43 -5.37 21.52
N ASN A 92 1.09 -5.05 22.76
CA ASN A 92 1.84 -4.06 23.54
C ASN A 92 3.27 -4.58 23.82
N ASP A 93 4.15 -3.69 24.24
CA ASP A 93 5.55 -4.03 24.58
C ASP A 93 6.30 -4.74 23.41
N CYS A 94 6.10 -4.25 22.20
CA CYS A 94 6.59 -4.83 20.95
C CYS A 94 7.51 -3.88 20.20
N SER A 95 8.53 -4.42 19.53
CA SER A 95 9.40 -3.67 18.63
C SER A 95 8.94 -3.78 17.17
N LEU A 96 8.78 -2.65 16.50
CA LEU A 96 8.26 -2.55 15.14
C LEU A 96 9.20 -1.79 14.22
N ILE A 97 9.24 -2.17 12.93
CA ILE A 97 9.68 -1.27 11.87
C ILE A 97 8.46 -0.94 10.99
N LEU A 98 8.13 0.33 10.84
CA LEU A 98 7.11 0.81 9.92
C LEU A 98 7.77 1.45 8.70
N ASN A 99 7.53 0.85 7.52
CA ASN A 99 8.03 1.35 6.25
C ASN A 99 7.17 2.51 5.70
N VAL A 100 7.58 3.05 4.56
CA VAL A 100 6.88 4.11 3.82
C VAL A 100 5.58 3.59 3.21
N GLY A 101 4.52 4.39 3.29
CA GLY A 101 3.26 4.11 2.62
C GLY A 101 2.05 4.76 3.29
N THR A 102 1.02 5.06 2.50
CA THR A 102 -0.23 5.64 3.05
C THR A 102 -1.02 4.64 3.90
N THR A 103 -0.84 3.34 3.69
CA THR A 103 -1.44 2.29 4.53
C THR A 103 -0.67 2.18 5.85
N THR A 104 0.67 2.24 5.83
CA THR A 104 1.49 2.23 7.06
C THR A 104 1.28 3.48 7.90
N GLU A 105 0.97 4.62 7.29
CA GLU A 105 0.54 5.84 8.01
C GLU A 105 -0.81 5.65 8.69
N ALA A 106 -1.78 5.01 8.03
CA ALA A 106 -3.05 4.65 8.65
C ALA A 106 -2.85 3.67 9.83
N ILE A 107 -1.94 2.71 9.70
CA ILE A 107 -1.56 1.80 10.79
C ILE A 107 -0.95 2.58 11.96
N ALA A 108 -0.04 3.50 11.70
CA ALA A 108 0.53 4.35 12.75
C ALA A 108 -0.56 5.10 13.53
N GLN A 109 -1.57 5.62 12.83
CA GLN A 109 -2.71 6.28 13.46
C GLN A 109 -3.54 5.31 14.34
N ALA A 110 -3.72 4.07 13.91
CA ALA A 110 -4.44 3.05 14.69
C ALA A 110 -3.65 2.57 15.92
N LEU A 111 -2.31 2.65 15.89
CA LEU A 111 -1.42 2.29 16.99
C LEU A 111 -1.30 3.36 18.10
N MET A 112 -1.93 4.51 17.96
CA MET A 112 -1.83 5.63 18.91
C MET A 112 -2.28 5.31 20.35
N ARG A 113 -2.97 4.19 20.56
CA ARG A 113 -3.41 3.75 21.90
C ARG A 113 -2.60 2.59 22.46
N HIS A 114 -1.60 2.08 21.72
CA HIS A 114 -0.72 1.03 22.19
C HIS A 114 0.26 1.57 23.24
N THR A 115 0.74 0.69 24.10
CA THR A 115 1.72 1.02 25.15
C THR A 115 2.98 0.17 24.98
N GLY A 116 4.14 0.74 25.38
CA GLY A 116 5.41 0.02 25.35
C GLY A 116 5.97 -0.27 23.95
N LEU A 117 5.45 0.41 22.90
CA LEU A 117 5.98 0.20 21.55
C LEU A 117 7.34 0.89 21.37
N ARG A 118 8.24 0.20 20.68
CA ARG A 118 9.46 0.76 20.10
C ARG A 118 9.37 0.71 18.60
N VAL A 119 9.23 1.86 17.96
CA VAL A 119 8.99 1.95 16.52
C VAL A 119 10.16 2.59 15.82
N ILE A 120 10.80 1.84 14.92
CA ILE A 120 11.78 2.35 13.97
C ILE A 120 11.05 2.68 12.67
N THR A 121 11.33 3.81 12.06
CA THR A 121 10.70 4.19 10.81
C THR A 121 11.61 5.02 9.90
N ASN A 122 11.47 4.80 8.59
CA ASN A 122 12.01 5.66 7.54
C ASN A 122 10.93 6.57 6.92
N ASN A 123 9.80 6.77 7.61
CA ASN A 123 8.67 7.59 7.19
C ASN A 123 8.43 8.73 8.19
N LEU A 124 8.70 9.97 7.77
CA LEU A 124 8.51 11.14 8.64
C LEU A 124 7.03 11.37 9.03
N ASN A 125 6.07 10.92 8.19
CA ASN A 125 4.66 11.01 8.56
C ASN A 125 4.34 10.04 9.70
N VAL A 126 4.82 8.79 9.64
CA VAL A 126 4.70 7.80 10.73
C VAL A 126 5.35 8.33 12.01
N ALA A 127 6.55 8.90 11.90
CA ALA A 127 7.25 9.50 13.04
C ALA A 127 6.44 10.63 13.67
N THR A 128 5.90 11.53 12.86
CA THR A 128 5.05 12.64 13.32
C THR A 128 3.77 12.13 14.02
N ILE A 129 3.13 11.10 13.48
CA ILE A 129 1.93 10.52 14.09
C ILE A 129 2.27 9.92 15.45
N LEU A 130 3.21 8.99 15.51
CA LEU A 130 3.49 8.21 16.71
C LEU A 130 4.20 8.99 17.80
N SER A 131 4.90 10.09 17.47
CA SER A 131 5.46 11.01 18.48
C SER A 131 4.38 11.67 19.38
N GLY A 132 3.12 11.63 18.96
CA GLY A 132 1.98 12.02 19.78
C GLY A 132 1.56 10.99 20.84
N ASN A 133 2.11 9.77 20.81
CA ASN A 133 1.86 8.74 21.82
C ASN A 133 3.01 8.71 22.85
N PRO A 134 2.81 9.19 24.09
CA PRO A 134 3.87 9.24 25.10
C PRO A 134 4.34 7.85 25.58
N ALA A 135 3.59 6.79 25.31
CA ALA A 135 3.95 5.41 25.62
C ALA A 135 4.65 4.67 24.45
N CYS A 136 5.03 5.41 23.40
CA CYS A 136 5.73 4.89 22.23
C CYS A 136 7.09 5.58 22.07
N GLU A 137 8.18 4.78 22.02
CA GLU A 137 9.49 5.27 21.63
C GLU A 137 9.61 5.25 20.11
N VAL A 138 9.85 6.40 19.49
CA VAL A 138 9.96 6.52 18.02
C VAL A 138 11.41 6.81 17.64
N ILE A 139 12.00 5.93 16.85
CA ILE A 139 13.36 6.01 16.34
C ILE A 139 13.30 6.27 14.84
N VAL A 140 13.77 7.42 14.40
CA VAL A 140 13.75 7.81 12.98
C VAL A 140 15.06 7.48 12.32
N ALA A 141 15.02 6.74 11.22
CA ALA A 141 16.21 6.45 10.44
C ALA A 141 16.81 7.73 9.83
N GLY A 142 18.13 7.84 9.86
CA GLY A 142 18.84 8.90 9.15
C GLY A 142 18.87 8.66 7.64
N GLY A 143 19.11 9.73 6.84
CA GLY A 143 19.27 9.61 5.39
C GLY A 143 18.71 10.81 4.62
N SER A 144 18.50 10.64 3.31
CA SER A 144 17.96 11.68 2.44
C SER A 144 16.44 11.64 2.44
N VAL A 145 15.80 12.80 2.70
CA VAL A 145 14.34 12.92 2.67
C VAL A 145 13.86 13.13 1.24
N ARG A 146 12.98 12.25 0.79
CA ARG A 146 12.27 12.40 -0.48
C ARG A 146 11.02 13.26 -0.27
N ALA A 147 11.01 14.46 -0.84
CA ALA A 147 9.99 15.48 -0.57
C ALA A 147 8.56 15.06 -0.90
N ARG A 148 8.36 14.23 -1.95
CA ARG A 148 7.00 13.88 -2.44
C ARG A 148 6.14 13.11 -1.44
N ASP A 149 6.73 12.30 -0.56
CA ASP A 149 6.04 11.42 0.40
C ASP A 149 6.76 11.33 1.76
N ARG A 150 7.77 12.19 1.97
CA ARG A 150 8.53 12.28 3.22
C ARG A 150 9.22 10.98 3.63
N ALA A 151 9.52 10.13 2.65
CA ALA A 151 10.33 8.94 2.85
C ALA A 151 11.79 9.28 3.07
N ILE A 152 12.46 8.58 3.98
CA ILE A 152 13.90 8.64 4.17
C ILE A 152 14.51 7.46 3.43
N VAL A 153 15.47 7.72 2.55
CA VAL A 153 16.11 6.73 1.67
C VAL A 153 17.60 6.95 1.56
N GLY A 154 18.30 5.96 1.04
CA GLY A 154 19.74 5.99 0.79
C GLY A 154 20.53 5.01 1.67
N GLU A 155 21.82 4.91 1.42
CA GLU A 155 22.69 3.93 2.09
C GLU A 155 22.75 4.16 3.61
N ALA A 156 22.79 5.41 4.06
CA ALA A 156 22.74 5.72 5.50
C ALA A 156 21.46 5.18 6.19
N THR A 157 20.31 5.19 5.49
CA THR A 157 19.07 4.61 6.00
C THR A 157 19.17 3.10 6.12
N ILE A 158 19.76 2.46 5.10
CA ILE A 158 19.98 1.02 5.06
C ILE A 158 20.91 0.59 6.21
N ASP A 159 22.04 1.25 6.34
CA ASP A 159 23.03 0.93 7.39
C ASP A 159 22.49 1.18 8.79
N PHE A 160 21.64 2.20 8.96
CA PHE A 160 20.97 2.45 10.22
C PHE A 160 20.01 1.32 10.58
N ILE A 161 19.13 0.90 9.66
CA ILE A 161 18.13 -0.16 9.88
C ILE A 161 18.82 -1.50 10.17
N ARG A 162 19.94 -1.81 9.55
CA ARG A 162 20.72 -3.04 9.78
C ARG A 162 21.17 -3.24 11.23
N GLN A 163 21.22 -2.20 12.04
CA GLN A 163 21.62 -2.28 13.44
C GLN A 163 20.53 -2.86 14.35
N PHE A 164 19.33 -3.05 13.86
CA PHE A 164 18.18 -3.51 14.64
C PHE A 164 17.74 -4.91 14.22
N LYS A 165 17.14 -5.63 15.15
CA LYS A 165 16.32 -6.82 14.87
C LYS A 165 15.03 -6.67 15.68
N VAL A 166 13.92 -6.51 14.98
CA VAL A 166 12.61 -6.24 15.60
C VAL A 166 11.69 -7.46 15.56
N ASP A 167 10.62 -7.39 16.33
CA ASP A 167 9.62 -8.45 16.34
C ASP A 167 8.81 -8.45 15.04
N ILE A 168 8.34 -7.27 14.58
CA ILE A 168 7.46 -7.18 13.40
C ILE A 168 7.92 -6.05 12.47
N ALA A 169 8.03 -6.35 11.17
CA ALA A 169 8.10 -5.35 10.11
C ALA A 169 6.72 -5.15 9.50
N LEU A 170 6.26 -3.91 9.47
CA LEU A 170 5.02 -3.50 8.79
C LEU A 170 5.39 -2.80 7.49
N ILE A 171 5.14 -3.47 6.37
CA ILE A 171 5.48 -2.96 5.04
C ILE A 171 4.24 -2.75 4.18
N GLY A 172 4.31 -1.75 3.31
CA GLY A 172 3.41 -1.59 2.18
C GLY A 172 4.10 -1.98 0.88
N VAL A 173 3.32 -2.11 -0.19
CA VAL A 173 3.81 -2.42 -1.52
C VAL A 173 3.03 -1.62 -2.57
N SER A 174 3.65 -1.34 -3.70
CA SER A 174 2.95 -0.70 -4.82
C SER A 174 2.21 -1.69 -5.71
N SER A 175 2.67 -2.96 -5.73
CA SER A 175 2.14 -4.00 -6.61
C SER A 175 2.36 -5.40 -6.04
N ILE A 176 1.39 -6.29 -6.26
CA ILE A 176 1.49 -7.74 -6.11
C ILE A 176 1.09 -8.32 -7.47
N GLU A 177 2.05 -8.89 -8.20
CA GLU A 177 1.79 -9.46 -9.53
C GLU A 177 1.28 -10.90 -9.45
N ALA A 178 0.69 -11.39 -10.54
CA ALA A 178 0.04 -12.71 -10.61
C ALA A 178 0.99 -13.90 -10.40
N ASP A 179 2.29 -13.69 -10.45
CA ASP A 179 3.33 -14.67 -10.10
C ASP A 179 3.71 -14.65 -8.61
N GLY A 180 3.07 -13.80 -7.80
CA GLY A 180 3.36 -13.62 -6.38
C GLY A 180 4.53 -12.67 -6.10
N SER A 181 5.12 -12.03 -7.10
CA SER A 181 6.18 -11.03 -6.89
C SER A 181 5.62 -9.75 -6.30
N LEU A 182 6.32 -9.22 -5.30
CA LEU A 182 6.07 -7.92 -4.69
C LEU A 182 6.94 -6.89 -5.42
N ARG A 183 6.33 -5.79 -5.89
CA ARG A 183 7.06 -4.82 -6.71
C ARG A 183 6.77 -3.38 -6.32
N ASP A 184 7.71 -2.50 -6.69
CA ASP A 184 7.63 -1.06 -6.48
C ASP A 184 8.26 -0.27 -7.65
N PHE A 185 8.22 1.08 -7.57
CA PHE A 185 8.66 2.00 -8.63
C PHE A 185 9.99 2.69 -8.34
N ASP A 186 10.49 2.71 -7.12
CA ASP A 186 11.73 3.42 -6.73
C ASP A 186 12.74 2.44 -6.13
N LEU A 187 13.87 2.25 -6.81
CA LEU A 187 14.92 1.32 -6.37
C LEU A 187 15.47 1.65 -4.98
N ARG A 188 15.53 2.93 -4.61
CA ARG A 188 16.04 3.34 -3.29
C ARG A 188 15.06 2.92 -2.18
N GLU A 189 13.76 3.00 -2.46
CA GLU A 189 12.71 2.53 -1.56
C GLU A 189 12.75 1.00 -1.42
N VAL A 190 12.88 0.29 -2.55
CA VAL A 190 13.00 -1.17 -2.58
C VAL A 190 14.18 -1.65 -1.73
N LYS A 191 15.36 -1.05 -1.86
CA LYS A 191 16.53 -1.43 -1.07
C LYS A 191 16.31 -1.26 0.44
N VAL A 192 15.65 -0.17 0.84
CA VAL A 192 15.29 0.05 2.25
C VAL A 192 14.27 -1.01 2.71
N ALA A 193 13.22 -1.27 1.92
CA ALA A 193 12.21 -2.26 2.24
C ALA A 193 12.79 -3.68 2.36
N GLN A 194 13.68 -4.09 1.46
CA GLN A 194 14.41 -5.36 1.54
C GLN A 194 15.23 -5.47 2.83
N THR A 195 15.87 -4.37 3.25
CA THR A 195 16.60 -4.34 4.52
C THR A 195 15.64 -4.48 5.69
N ILE A 196 14.49 -3.82 5.68
CA ILE A 196 13.46 -3.93 6.72
C ILE A 196 12.98 -5.38 6.86
N ILE A 197 12.68 -6.05 5.75
CA ILE A 197 12.27 -7.46 5.71
C ILE A 197 13.34 -8.34 6.40
N ALA A 198 14.61 -8.15 6.05
CA ALA A 198 15.71 -8.92 6.62
C ALA A 198 15.92 -8.67 8.13
N GLN A 199 15.44 -7.55 8.66
CA GLN A 199 15.63 -7.12 10.05
C GLN A 199 14.40 -7.37 10.95
N ALA A 200 13.45 -8.18 10.54
CA ALA A 200 12.30 -8.56 11.36
C ALA A 200 12.27 -10.08 11.64
N ARG A 201 11.55 -10.47 12.69
CA ARG A 201 11.21 -11.87 12.99
C ARG A 201 9.96 -12.28 12.24
N GLU A 202 8.99 -11.36 12.13
CA GLU A 202 7.80 -11.52 11.30
C GLU A 202 7.67 -10.31 10.37
N VAL A 203 7.26 -10.57 9.13
CA VAL A 203 7.00 -9.55 8.11
C VAL A 203 5.52 -9.53 7.77
N TRP A 204 4.87 -8.41 8.06
CA TRP A 204 3.45 -8.22 7.79
C TRP A 204 3.27 -7.22 6.64
N LEU A 205 2.68 -7.68 5.56
CA LEU A 205 2.32 -6.85 4.41
C LEU A 205 0.91 -6.29 4.57
N ALA A 206 0.77 -4.97 4.47
CA ALA A 206 -0.52 -4.29 4.46
C ALA A 206 -0.80 -3.73 3.05
N ALA A 207 -1.75 -4.34 2.34
CA ALA A 207 -2.05 -4.03 0.95
C ALA A 207 -3.55 -4.06 0.67
N ASP A 208 -4.11 -2.92 0.25
CA ASP A 208 -5.49 -2.87 -0.22
C ASP A 208 -5.66 -3.61 -1.56
N ALA A 209 -6.90 -4.01 -1.88
CA ALA A 209 -7.22 -4.81 -3.08
C ALA A 209 -6.72 -4.21 -4.41
N SER A 210 -6.48 -2.90 -4.46
CA SER A 210 -5.96 -2.24 -5.67
C SER A 210 -4.51 -2.56 -5.99
N LYS A 211 -3.81 -3.28 -5.10
CA LYS A 211 -2.40 -3.65 -5.28
C LYS A 211 -2.23 -4.94 -6.08
N PHE A 212 -3.26 -5.78 -6.14
CA PHE A 212 -3.21 -7.01 -6.92
C PHE A 212 -3.27 -6.74 -8.42
N ASN A 213 -2.52 -7.53 -9.20
CA ASN A 213 -2.44 -7.44 -10.66
C ASN A 213 -2.03 -6.06 -11.21
N ARG A 214 -1.32 -5.28 -10.43
CA ARG A 214 -0.79 -3.98 -10.86
C ARG A 214 0.67 -4.14 -11.30
N PRO A 215 1.07 -3.66 -12.48
CA PRO A 215 2.47 -3.73 -12.90
C PRO A 215 3.33 -2.68 -12.17
N ALA A 216 4.54 -3.07 -11.76
CA ALA A 216 5.60 -2.16 -11.33
C ALA A 216 6.97 -2.74 -11.70
N MET A 217 7.97 -1.86 -11.89
CA MET A 217 9.22 -2.25 -12.56
C MET A 217 10.17 -3.03 -11.65
N ILE A 218 10.24 -2.69 -10.35
CA ILE A 218 11.35 -3.12 -9.50
C ILE A 218 10.85 -4.16 -8.50
N GLN A 219 11.48 -5.33 -8.52
CA GLN A 219 11.15 -6.41 -7.58
C GLN A 219 11.66 -6.07 -6.18
N LEU A 220 10.75 -6.08 -5.23
CA LEU A 220 11.01 -5.93 -3.80
C LEU A 220 11.26 -7.27 -3.13
N GLY A 221 10.45 -8.26 -3.46
CA GLY A 221 10.47 -9.61 -2.92
C GLY A 221 9.37 -10.47 -3.55
N THR A 222 8.95 -11.48 -2.83
CA THR A 222 7.88 -12.40 -3.19
C THR A 222 6.94 -12.63 -2.00
N LEU A 223 5.82 -13.30 -2.21
CA LEU A 223 4.94 -13.68 -1.10
C LEU A 223 5.65 -14.59 -0.07
N SER A 224 6.69 -15.32 -0.45
CA SER A 224 7.47 -16.15 0.49
C SER A 224 8.36 -15.34 1.45
N ASP A 225 8.50 -14.04 1.23
CA ASP A 225 9.28 -13.14 2.11
C ASP A 225 8.41 -12.49 3.19
N ILE A 226 7.12 -12.84 3.27
CA ILE A 226 6.17 -12.31 4.25
C ILE A 226 5.47 -13.44 5.02
N ASP A 227 5.10 -13.17 6.27
CA ASP A 227 4.40 -14.12 7.14
C ASP A 227 2.89 -13.88 7.15
N ARG A 228 2.47 -12.60 7.07
CA ARG A 228 1.05 -12.22 7.09
C ARG A 228 0.74 -11.17 6.03
N LEU A 229 -0.43 -11.31 5.40
CA LEU A 229 -1.03 -10.32 4.53
C LEU A 229 -2.32 -9.78 5.16
N PHE A 230 -2.41 -8.46 5.34
CA PHE A 230 -3.63 -7.77 5.71
C PHE A 230 -4.19 -7.04 4.50
N THR A 231 -5.44 -7.31 4.13
CA THR A 231 -6.11 -6.71 2.97
C THR A 231 -7.56 -6.36 3.30
N ASP A 232 -8.17 -5.47 2.53
CA ASP A 232 -9.54 -4.98 2.74
C ASP A 232 -10.60 -5.77 1.97
N ALA A 233 -10.20 -6.70 1.11
CA ALA A 233 -11.08 -7.58 0.37
C ALA A 233 -10.38 -8.92 0.04
N ALA A 234 -11.16 -9.94 -0.28
CA ALA A 234 -10.61 -11.25 -0.67
C ALA A 234 -9.69 -11.11 -1.89
N PRO A 235 -8.44 -11.61 -1.83
CA PRO A 235 -7.54 -11.59 -2.96
C PRO A 235 -8.14 -12.33 -4.17
N PRO A 236 -8.02 -11.79 -5.40
CA PRO A 236 -8.51 -12.48 -6.59
C PRO A 236 -7.65 -13.70 -6.94
N ALA A 237 -8.16 -14.60 -7.79
CA ALA A 237 -7.31 -15.66 -8.36
C ALA A 237 -6.13 -15.04 -9.16
N PRO A 238 -4.91 -15.60 -9.09
CA PRO A 238 -4.52 -16.87 -8.46
C PRO A 238 -4.00 -16.70 -7.00
N PHE A 239 -4.11 -15.52 -6.39
CA PHE A 239 -3.43 -15.18 -5.11
C PHE A 239 -3.79 -16.10 -3.93
N PRO A 240 -5.04 -16.58 -3.73
CA PRO A 240 -5.31 -17.50 -2.62
C PRO A 240 -4.41 -18.72 -2.65
N THR A 241 -4.25 -19.38 -3.82
CA THR A 241 -3.36 -20.54 -3.98
C THR A 241 -1.89 -20.19 -3.75
N LEU A 242 -1.44 -19.00 -4.18
CA LEU A 242 -0.06 -18.56 -4.00
C LEU A 242 0.24 -18.27 -2.52
N LEU A 243 -0.70 -17.66 -1.80
CA LEU A 243 -0.60 -17.40 -0.36
C LEU A 243 -0.52 -18.70 0.44
N ASP A 244 -1.38 -19.67 0.12
CA ASP A 244 -1.35 -21.01 0.74
C ASP A 244 -0.01 -21.70 0.48
N SER A 245 0.47 -21.67 -0.77
CA SER A 245 1.76 -22.29 -1.16
C SER A 245 2.95 -21.63 -0.47
N ALA A 246 2.90 -20.33 -0.25
CA ALA A 246 3.91 -19.55 0.47
C ALA A 246 3.74 -19.61 1.99
N GLN A 247 2.69 -20.29 2.50
CA GLN A 247 2.34 -20.37 3.93
C GLN A 247 2.06 -18.98 4.57
N VAL A 248 1.56 -18.02 3.79
CA VAL A 248 1.22 -16.67 4.23
C VAL A 248 -0.18 -16.66 4.85
N ARG A 249 -0.28 -16.22 6.09
CA ARG A 249 -1.57 -16.02 6.75
C ARG A 249 -2.26 -14.78 6.19
N CYS A 250 -3.34 -14.98 5.44
CA CYS A 250 -4.14 -13.88 4.89
C CYS A 250 -5.27 -13.48 5.85
N GLU A 251 -5.34 -12.20 6.19
CA GLU A 251 -6.36 -11.61 7.03
C GLU A 251 -7.13 -10.54 6.25
N ILE A 252 -8.42 -10.78 6.05
CA ILE A 252 -9.32 -9.86 5.37
C ILE A 252 -9.98 -8.98 6.43
N ALA A 253 -9.68 -7.69 6.39
CA ALA A 253 -10.22 -6.72 7.33
C ALA A 253 -11.71 -6.49 7.11
N GLY A 254 -12.54 -6.93 8.06
CA GLY A 254 -14.00 -6.76 8.04
C GLY A 254 -14.47 -5.33 8.30
N ASP A 255 -15.77 -5.11 8.15
CA ASP A 255 -16.46 -3.83 8.37
C ASP A 255 -16.82 -3.58 9.86
N HIS A 256 -15.91 -3.90 10.80
CA HIS A 256 -16.16 -3.70 12.26
C HIS A 256 -15.76 -2.31 12.72
#